data_70c1fd666e3ad26d524e71e481ab9028
#
_entry.id   70c1fd666e3ad26d524e71e481ab9028
#
_cell.length_a   1.000
_cell.length_b   1.000
_cell.length_c   1.000
_cell.angle_alpha   90.00
_cell.angle_beta   90.00
_cell.angle_gamma   90.00
#
_symmetry.space_group_name_H-M   'P 1'
#
loop_
_entity.id
_entity.type
_entity.pdbx_description
1 polymer ?
#
loop_
_entity_poly.entity_id
_entity_poly.type
_entity_poly.pdbx_seq_one_letter_code
_entity_poly.pdbx_strand_id
1 'polypeptide(L)'
;VLVLYKDQLIAEEYAPGFTAETKQLGWSMTKSVTNAVLGVLQKQGRISLEQDHLFAEWDGDQRSQITLRDLLQMNSGLEWNEDYYKISDVTKMLYLAEDMGRVQLKQPLVGQPGSSWNYSSGTSNLLSKFIRNQFNDYPAYLNFWYEELIDKIGMRSMQIETDLTGTLVGSSYGWATPRDWAKFGLLYLRKGNWNGEQVLNESWVEFSAIPTT
;
A
#
# COMPACT_ATOMS: atom_id res chain seq x y z
N VAL A 1 2.98 14.14 -17.98
CA VAL A 1 3.29 12.80 -18.53
C VAL A 1 4.78 12.58 -18.42
N LEU A 2 5.18 11.35 -18.03
CA LEU A 2 6.58 10.93 -17.96
C LEU A 2 6.68 9.51 -18.54
N VAL A 3 7.60 9.28 -19.45
CA VAL A 3 7.78 7.97 -20.10
C VAL A 3 9.22 7.51 -19.95
N LEU A 4 9.39 6.32 -19.41
CA LEU A 4 10.67 5.63 -19.35
C LEU A 4 10.69 4.48 -20.35
N TYR A 5 11.80 4.34 -21.06
CA TYR A 5 12.07 3.21 -21.93
C TYR A 5 13.52 2.75 -21.76
N LYS A 6 13.71 1.47 -21.43
CA LYS A 6 15.03 0.89 -21.16
C LYS A 6 15.85 1.75 -20.17
N ASP A 7 15.22 2.13 -19.07
CA ASP A 7 15.79 2.95 -17.99
C ASP A 7 16.13 4.42 -18.37
N GLN A 8 15.76 4.85 -19.56
CA GLN A 8 15.97 6.22 -20.02
C GLN A 8 14.65 7.00 -20.00
N LEU A 9 14.70 8.22 -19.51
CA LEU A 9 13.61 9.18 -19.64
C LEU A 9 13.56 9.67 -21.08
N ILE A 10 12.54 9.24 -21.83
CA ILE A 10 12.41 9.57 -23.26
C ILE A 10 11.37 10.66 -23.55
N ALA A 11 10.46 10.90 -22.62
CA ALA A 11 9.50 12.00 -22.71
C ALA A 11 9.11 12.48 -21.31
N GLU A 12 9.01 13.78 -21.15
CA GLU A 12 8.57 14.43 -19.94
C GLU A 12 7.85 15.73 -20.29
N GLU A 13 6.58 15.86 -19.87
CA GLU A 13 5.75 17.02 -20.14
C GLU A 13 4.82 17.27 -18.94
N TYR A 14 4.66 18.55 -18.61
CA TYR A 14 3.85 19.02 -17.47
C TYR A 14 2.78 19.99 -17.95
N ALA A 15 1.61 19.92 -17.31
CA ALA A 15 0.58 20.92 -17.51
C ALA A 15 1.05 22.30 -17.01
N PRO A 16 0.47 23.41 -17.50
CA PRO A 16 0.79 24.74 -17.00
C PRO A 16 0.68 24.82 -15.47
N GLY A 17 1.69 25.41 -14.82
CA GLY A 17 1.78 25.53 -13.37
C GLY A 17 2.41 24.32 -12.65
N PHE A 18 2.74 23.25 -13.36
CA PHE A 18 3.44 22.07 -12.82
C PHE A 18 4.84 21.95 -13.41
N THR A 19 5.75 21.41 -12.63
CA THR A 19 7.15 21.17 -13.03
C THR A 19 7.62 19.79 -12.58
N ALA A 20 8.83 19.40 -12.96
CA ALA A 20 9.48 18.17 -12.48
C ALA A 20 9.61 18.09 -10.96
N GLU A 21 9.63 19.24 -10.29
CA GLU A 21 9.77 19.35 -8.82
C GLU A 21 8.42 19.41 -8.09
N THR A 22 7.31 19.54 -8.83
CA THR A 22 5.99 19.60 -8.22
C THR A 22 5.59 18.20 -7.74
N LYS A 23 5.40 18.05 -6.42
CA LYS A 23 4.88 16.80 -5.85
C LYS A 23 3.44 16.58 -6.31
N GLN A 24 3.15 15.38 -6.73
CA GLN A 24 1.82 14.93 -7.13
C GLN A 24 1.27 13.98 -6.05
N LEU A 25 0.01 14.18 -5.68
CA LEU A 25 -0.69 13.21 -4.85
C LEU A 25 -0.89 11.92 -5.64
N GLY A 26 -0.38 10.83 -5.10
CA GLY A 26 -0.43 9.53 -5.76
C GLY A 26 -1.81 8.89 -5.75
N TRP A 27 -2.71 9.33 -4.85
CA TRP A 27 -3.96 8.63 -4.62
C TRP A 27 -3.71 7.13 -4.53
N SER A 28 -4.42 6.32 -5.28
CA SER A 28 -4.31 4.86 -5.22
C SER A 28 -2.95 4.28 -5.66
N MET A 29 -2.05 5.04 -6.27
CA MET A 29 -0.67 4.60 -6.45
C MET A 29 0.04 4.34 -5.10
N THR A 30 -0.39 5.00 -4.02
CA THR A 30 0.12 4.79 -2.66
C THR A 30 -0.08 3.35 -2.20
N LYS A 31 -1.15 2.67 -2.64
CA LYS A 31 -1.39 1.25 -2.34
C LYS A 31 -0.24 0.35 -2.81
N SER A 32 0.36 0.69 -3.95
CA SER A 32 1.51 -0.07 -4.46
C SER A 32 2.75 0.10 -3.58
N VAL A 33 2.94 1.27 -2.96
CA VAL A 33 4.00 1.49 -1.97
C VAL A 33 3.75 0.65 -0.72
N THR A 34 2.51 0.61 -0.22
CA THR A 34 2.11 -0.24 0.91
C THR A 34 2.36 -1.72 0.61
N ASN A 35 2.01 -2.18 -0.60
CA ASN A 35 2.32 -3.53 -1.07
C ASN A 35 3.83 -3.79 -1.06
N ALA A 36 4.64 -2.86 -1.56
CA ALA A 36 6.10 -3.02 -1.58
C ALA A 36 6.71 -3.10 -0.17
N VAL A 37 6.21 -2.31 0.78
CA VAL A 37 6.66 -2.37 2.19
C VAL A 37 6.34 -3.74 2.80
N LEU A 38 5.16 -4.31 2.51
CA LEU A 38 4.84 -5.70 2.90
C LEU A 38 5.78 -6.70 2.23
N GLY A 39 6.15 -6.47 0.97
CA GLY A 39 7.15 -7.27 0.27
C GLY A 39 8.52 -7.25 0.94
N VAL A 40 8.94 -6.11 1.48
CA VAL A 40 10.17 -6.00 2.28
C VAL A 40 10.06 -6.80 3.59
N LEU A 41 8.94 -6.68 4.31
CA LEU A 41 8.70 -7.47 5.53
C LEU A 41 8.69 -8.97 5.25
N GLN A 42 8.09 -9.40 4.13
CA GLN A 42 8.08 -10.79 3.69
C GLN A 42 9.49 -11.28 3.35
N LYS A 43 10.28 -10.49 2.64
CA LYS A 43 11.68 -10.80 2.34
C LYS A 43 12.52 -10.96 3.60
N GLN A 44 12.25 -10.20 4.65
CA GLN A 44 12.90 -10.30 5.96
C GLN A 44 12.38 -11.49 6.80
N GLY A 45 11.43 -12.27 6.29
CA GLY A 45 10.83 -13.41 7.00
C GLY A 45 9.94 -13.02 8.18
N ARG A 46 9.51 -11.76 8.26
CA ARG A 46 8.68 -11.24 9.36
C ARG A 46 7.21 -11.56 9.19
N ILE A 47 6.76 -11.71 7.94
CA ILE A 47 5.37 -12.01 7.57
C ILE A 47 5.31 -13.08 6.47
N SER A 48 4.14 -13.70 6.32
CA SER A 48 3.85 -14.66 5.25
C SER A 48 2.51 -14.32 4.58
N LEU A 49 2.40 -14.56 3.27
CA LEU A 49 1.14 -14.38 2.53
C LEU A 49 0.00 -15.27 3.08
N GLU A 50 0.34 -16.47 3.56
CA GLU A 50 -0.63 -17.43 4.11
C GLU A 50 -0.92 -17.21 5.60
N GLN A 51 -0.34 -16.18 6.21
CA GLN A 51 -0.60 -15.83 7.60
C GLN A 51 -2.05 -15.38 7.75
N ASP A 52 -2.76 -15.98 8.67
CA ASP A 52 -4.07 -15.61 9.18
C ASP A 52 -3.97 -15.04 10.61
N HIS A 53 -5.07 -14.92 11.36
CA HIS A 53 -5.07 -14.30 12.69
C HIS A 53 -4.34 -12.94 12.73
N LEU A 54 -4.61 -12.10 11.72
CA LEU A 54 -3.88 -10.85 11.50
C LEU A 54 -4.16 -9.77 12.55
N PHE A 55 -5.33 -9.86 13.20
CA PHE A 55 -5.80 -8.90 14.19
C PHE A 55 -6.54 -9.62 15.34
N ALA A 56 -6.16 -9.34 16.58
CA ALA A 56 -6.76 -9.93 17.75
C ALA A 56 -8.28 -9.66 17.88
N GLU A 57 -8.75 -8.54 17.27
CA GLU A 57 -10.17 -8.21 17.23
C GLU A 57 -11.01 -9.20 16.39
N TRP A 58 -10.36 -10.03 15.59
CA TRP A 58 -11.00 -11.05 14.75
C TRP A 58 -10.98 -12.45 15.32
N ASP A 59 -10.25 -12.68 16.43
CA ASP A 59 -10.05 -14.03 16.98
C ASP A 59 -11.34 -14.72 17.44
N GLY A 60 -12.41 -13.95 17.64
CA GLY A 60 -13.72 -14.47 18.05
C GLY A 60 -14.67 -14.88 16.93
N ASP A 61 -14.30 -14.67 15.65
CA ASP A 61 -15.18 -14.92 14.51
C ASP A 61 -14.43 -15.38 13.24
N GLN A 62 -15.17 -15.59 12.15
CA GLN A 62 -14.61 -16.12 10.89
C GLN A 62 -13.60 -15.18 10.20
N ARG A 63 -13.52 -13.91 10.56
CA ARG A 63 -12.53 -12.98 10.03
C ARG A 63 -11.10 -13.37 10.45
N SER A 64 -10.93 -14.16 11.51
CA SER A 64 -9.64 -14.73 11.90
C SER A 64 -9.00 -15.58 10.80
N GLN A 65 -9.79 -16.14 9.87
CA GLN A 65 -9.35 -16.96 8.75
C GLN A 65 -8.91 -16.14 7.53
N ILE A 66 -9.13 -14.82 7.53
CA ILE A 66 -8.67 -13.93 6.45
C ILE A 66 -7.15 -13.93 6.46
N THR A 67 -6.55 -14.32 5.33
CA THR A 67 -5.10 -14.31 5.15
C THR A 67 -4.58 -12.95 4.70
N LEU A 68 -3.28 -12.71 4.88
CA LEU A 68 -2.63 -11.53 4.32
C LEU A 68 -2.76 -11.49 2.79
N ARG A 69 -2.75 -12.65 2.13
CA ARG A 69 -3.02 -12.80 0.69
C ARG A 69 -4.40 -12.25 0.33
N ASP A 70 -5.44 -12.63 1.07
CA ASP A 70 -6.82 -12.19 0.79
C ASP A 70 -6.96 -10.67 0.88
N LEU A 71 -6.31 -10.05 1.85
CA LEU A 71 -6.28 -8.59 1.96
C LEU A 71 -5.53 -7.94 0.79
N LEU A 72 -4.35 -8.44 0.43
CA LEU A 72 -3.56 -7.91 -0.69
C LEU A 72 -4.26 -8.06 -2.05
N GLN A 73 -4.98 -9.13 -2.23
CA GLN A 73 -5.76 -9.40 -3.45
C GLN A 73 -7.14 -8.75 -3.45
N MET A 74 -7.53 -8.04 -2.38
CA MET A 74 -8.84 -7.38 -2.24
C MET A 74 -10.02 -8.34 -2.39
N ASN A 75 -9.88 -9.58 -1.91
CA ASN A 75 -10.91 -10.61 -1.89
C ASN A 75 -11.18 -11.16 -0.48
N SER A 76 -10.98 -10.33 0.53
CA SER A 76 -11.16 -10.71 1.94
C SER A 76 -12.59 -11.06 2.35
N GLY A 77 -13.59 -10.71 1.54
CA GLY A 77 -15.01 -10.88 1.87
C GLY A 77 -15.55 -9.86 2.89
N LEU A 78 -14.75 -8.90 3.32
CA LEU A 78 -15.21 -7.80 4.18
C LEU A 78 -16.11 -6.83 3.38
N GLU A 79 -17.17 -6.33 4.03
CA GLU A 79 -18.02 -5.31 3.45
C GLU A 79 -17.23 -4.02 3.16
N TRP A 80 -17.50 -3.40 2.01
CA TRP A 80 -16.90 -2.10 1.68
C TRP A 80 -17.64 -1.41 0.54
N ASN A 81 -17.84 -0.09 0.69
CA ASN A 81 -18.39 0.78 -0.33
C ASN A 81 -17.37 1.88 -0.70
N GLU A 82 -16.82 1.78 -1.92
CA GLU A 82 -15.81 2.71 -2.48
C GLU A 82 -16.43 3.85 -3.33
N ASP A 83 -17.67 4.23 -3.11
CA ASP A 83 -18.34 5.28 -3.89
C ASP A 83 -17.90 6.68 -3.44
N TYR A 84 -17.17 7.40 -4.30
CA TYR A 84 -16.67 8.75 -4.03
C TYR A 84 -17.69 9.87 -4.29
N TYR A 85 -18.85 9.57 -4.89
CA TYR A 85 -19.84 10.59 -5.27
C TYR A 85 -20.89 10.84 -4.20
N LYS A 86 -20.89 10.07 -3.13
CA LYS A 86 -21.81 10.22 -1.99
C LYS A 86 -21.16 9.83 -0.68
N ILE A 87 -21.88 9.98 0.43
CA ILE A 87 -21.43 9.52 1.74
C ILE A 87 -21.37 7.98 1.72
N SER A 88 -20.16 7.44 1.84
CA SER A 88 -19.84 6.01 1.76
C SER A 88 -18.76 5.65 2.78
N ASP A 89 -18.34 4.38 2.82
CA ASP A 89 -17.28 3.96 3.73
C ASP A 89 -15.97 4.66 3.41
N VAL A 90 -15.59 4.76 2.13
CA VAL A 90 -14.35 5.42 1.73
C VAL A 90 -14.33 6.90 2.08
N THR A 91 -15.43 7.64 1.83
CA THR A 91 -15.46 9.08 2.13
C THR A 91 -15.49 9.35 3.63
N LYS A 92 -16.24 8.54 4.41
CA LYS A 92 -16.19 8.61 5.88
C LYS A 92 -14.79 8.30 6.41
N MET A 93 -14.15 7.27 5.89
CA MET A 93 -12.80 6.90 6.32
C MET A 93 -11.81 8.04 6.04
N LEU A 94 -11.76 8.54 4.81
CA LEU A 94 -10.74 9.52 4.40
C LEU A 94 -10.91 10.90 5.05
N TYR A 95 -12.16 11.30 5.37
CA TYR A 95 -12.41 12.67 5.80
C TYR A 95 -12.90 12.81 7.25
N LEU A 96 -13.31 11.72 7.89
CA LEU A 96 -13.91 11.78 9.24
C LEU A 96 -13.28 10.83 10.25
N ALA A 97 -12.54 9.81 9.81
CA ALA A 97 -12.00 8.81 10.72
C ALA A 97 -10.66 9.26 11.31
N GLU A 98 -10.51 9.11 12.63
CA GLU A 98 -9.23 9.30 13.33
C GLU A 98 -8.26 8.13 13.08
N ASP A 99 -8.76 6.90 13.06
CA ASP A 99 -8.04 5.65 12.76
C ASP A 99 -8.65 5.04 11.49
N MET A 100 -8.00 5.28 10.36
CA MET A 100 -8.53 4.85 9.06
C MET A 100 -8.51 3.33 8.90
N GLY A 101 -7.49 2.65 9.42
CA GLY A 101 -7.42 1.19 9.38
C GLY A 101 -8.51 0.52 10.21
N ARG A 102 -8.93 1.16 11.31
CA ARG A 102 -10.01 0.65 12.16
C ARG A 102 -11.39 0.68 11.49
N VAL A 103 -11.59 1.53 10.50
CA VAL A 103 -12.87 1.54 9.75
C VAL A 103 -13.10 0.20 9.07
N GLN A 104 -12.10 -0.32 8.35
CA GLN A 104 -12.17 -1.63 7.70
C GLN A 104 -12.12 -2.78 8.71
N LEU A 105 -11.31 -2.65 9.77
CA LEU A 105 -11.18 -3.65 10.83
C LEU A 105 -12.53 -4.03 11.45
N LYS A 106 -13.47 -3.08 11.53
CA LYS A 106 -14.80 -3.25 12.11
C LYS A 106 -15.86 -3.76 11.14
N GLN A 107 -15.56 -3.81 9.84
CA GLN A 107 -16.53 -4.25 8.85
C GLN A 107 -16.91 -5.73 9.05
N PRO A 108 -18.18 -6.07 8.80
CA PRO A 108 -18.62 -7.46 8.86
C PRO A 108 -18.07 -8.26 7.67
N LEU A 109 -17.95 -9.56 7.87
CA LEU A 109 -17.70 -10.51 6.80
C LEU A 109 -19.02 -10.79 6.07
N VAL A 110 -19.10 -10.45 4.79
CA VAL A 110 -20.31 -10.62 3.93
C VAL A 110 -20.10 -11.65 2.83
N GLY A 111 -18.89 -12.15 2.66
CA GLY A 111 -18.51 -13.20 1.72
C GLY A 111 -17.40 -14.09 2.28
N GLN A 112 -17.15 -15.22 1.64
CA GLN A 112 -16.00 -16.05 2.03
C GLN A 112 -14.70 -15.42 1.56
N PRO A 113 -13.63 -15.40 2.37
CA PRO A 113 -12.31 -15.00 1.92
C PRO A 113 -11.88 -15.79 0.67
N GLY A 114 -11.25 -15.11 -0.27
CA GLY A 114 -10.81 -15.70 -1.54
C GLY A 114 -11.90 -15.89 -2.61
N SER A 115 -13.16 -15.55 -2.33
CA SER A 115 -14.27 -15.89 -3.24
C SER A 115 -14.75 -14.74 -4.13
N SER A 116 -14.49 -13.47 -3.75
CA SER A 116 -15.07 -12.32 -4.42
C SER A 116 -14.18 -11.09 -4.29
N TRP A 117 -13.81 -10.53 -5.42
CA TRP A 117 -13.00 -9.32 -5.47
C TRP A 117 -13.86 -8.07 -5.18
N ASN A 118 -13.41 -7.23 -4.27
CA ASN A 118 -14.00 -5.93 -3.94
C ASN A 118 -12.91 -4.90 -3.67
N TYR A 119 -12.70 -3.94 -4.60
CA TYR A 119 -11.71 -2.90 -4.44
C TYR A 119 -11.96 -2.07 -3.18
N SER A 120 -10.95 -1.92 -2.32
CA SER A 120 -11.12 -1.30 -1.01
C SER A 120 -9.91 -0.48 -0.58
N SER A 121 -10.09 0.84 -0.49
CA SER A 121 -9.14 1.72 0.21
C SER A 121 -9.09 1.43 1.71
N GLY A 122 -10.20 0.95 2.29
CA GLY A 122 -10.25 0.49 3.67
C GLY A 122 -9.29 -0.67 3.92
N THR A 123 -9.31 -1.67 3.05
CA THR A 123 -8.37 -2.79 3.11
C THR A 123 -6.91 -2.33 3.03
N SER A 124 -6.61 -1.33 2.20
CA SER A 124 -5.24 -0.81 2.10
C SER A 124 -4.79 -0.08 3.36
N ASN A 125 -5.67 0.66 4.02
CA ASN A 125 -5.36 1.26 5.32
C ASN A 125 -5.32 0.22 6.45
N LEU A 126 -6.09 -0.86 6.36
CA LEU A 126 -5.98 -2.00 7.26
C LEU A 126 -4.62 -2.69 7.12
N LEU A 127 -4.12 -2.86 5.89
CA LEU A 127 -2.76 -3.35 5.63
C LEU A 127 -1.69 -2.40 6.20
N SER A 128 -1.88 -1.08 6.08
CA SER A 128 -0.99 -0.11 6.71
C SER A 128 -0.98 -0.23 8.24
N LYS A 129 -2.16 -0.44 8.86
CA LYS A 129 -2.28 -0.74 10.29
C LYS A 129 -1.60 -2.07 10.65
N PHE A 130 -1.72 -3.09 9.82
CA PHE A 130 -1.01 -4.35 10.01
C PHE A 130 0.51 -4.14 10.01
N ILE A 131 1.04 -3.33 9.07
CA ILE A 131 2.47 -2.95 9.08
C ILE A 131 2.82 -2.23 10.38
N ARG A 132 1.99 -1.29 10.85
CA ARG A 132 2.22 -0.56 12.10
C ARG A 132 2.34 -1.51 13.30
N ASN A 133 1.53 -2.56 13.33
CA ASN A 133 1.53 -3.57 14.40
C ASN A 133 2.79 -4.48 14.40
N GLN A 134 3.61 -4.46 13.34
CA GLN A 134 4.88 -5.19 13.32
C GLN A 134 5.99 -4.49 14.14
N PHE A 135 5.72 -3.31 14.68
CA PHE A 135 6.71 -2.48 15.38
C PHE A 135 6.21 -2.07 16.77
N ASN A 136 7.05 -2.26 17.77
CA ASN A 136 6.77 -1.79 19.14
C ASN A 136 7.14 -0.31 19.32
N ASP A 137 8.03 0.21 18.48
CA ASP A 137 8.55 1.57 18.53
C ASP A 137 8.05 2.39 17.31
N TYR A 138 7.50 3.57 17.58
CA TYR A 138 6.92 4.41 16.54
C TYR A 138 7.95 4.98 15.55
N PRO A 139 9.10 5.54 16.00
CA PRO A 139 10.17 5.90 15.09
C PRO A 139 10.65 4.76 14.19
N ALA A 140 10.81 3.55 14.72
CA ALA A 140 11.21 2.39 13.92
C ALA A 140 10.17 2.04 12.84
N TYR A 141 8.87 2.19 13.15
CA TYR A 141 7.80 2.02 12.17
C TYR A 141 7.91 3.04 11.03
N LEU A 142 8.05 4.32 11.34
CA LEU A 142 8.17 5.37 10.33
C LEU A 142 9.43 5.20 9.49
N ASN A 143 10.57 5.00 10.16
CA ASN A 143 11.86 4.83 9.49
C ASN A 143 11.87 3.64 8.54
N PHE A 144 11.19 2.55 8.88
CA PHE A 144 11.17 1.34 8.07
C PHE A 144 10.71 1.58 6.63
N TRP A 145 9.66 2.37 6.42
CA TRP A 145 9.14 2.70 5.08
C TRP A 145 10.19 3.44 4.25
N TYR A 146 10.93 4.34 4.89
CA TYR A 146 11.94 5.16 4.24
C TYR A 146 13.24 4.39 4.06
N GLU A 147 13.84 3.90 5.13
CA GLU A 147 15.16 3.26 5.11
C GLU A 147 15.18 1.96 4.30
N GLU A 148 14.10 1.17 4.34
CA GLU A 148 14.07 -0.13 3.71
C GLU A 148 13.49 -0.13 2.27
N LEU A 149 12.81 0.93 1.86
CA LEU A 149 12.24 1.04 0.52
C LEU A 149 12.51 2.39 -0.13
N ILE A 150 11.95 3.48 0.41
CA ILE A 150 11.85 4.77 -0.27
C ILE A 150 13.22 5.37 -0.55
N ASP A 151 14.10 5.40 0.44
CA ASP A 151 15.45 5.94 0.33
C ASP A 151 16.35 5.04 -0.51
N LYS A 152 16.20 3.70 -0.39
CA LYS A 152 16.96 2.73 -1.20
C LYS A 152 16.79 2.95 -2.69
N ILE A 153 15.57 3.27 -3.12
CA ILE A 153 15.29 3.55 -4.54
C ILE A 153 15.40 5.04 -4.89
N GLY A 154 15.83 5.86 -3.96
CA GLY A 154 16.11 7.28 -4.17
C GLY A 154 14.87 8.15 -4.42
N MET A 155 13.71 7.79 -3.85
CA MET A 155 12.47 8.61 -3.92
C MET A 155 12.50 9.73 -2.86
N ARG A 156 13.47 10.61 -2.93
CA ARG A 156 13.75 11.63 -1.90
C ARG A 156 12.64 12.65 -1.68
N SER A 157 11.73 12.81 -2.62
CA SER A 157 10.60 13.72 -2.50
C SER A 157 9.39 13.08 -1.83
N MET A 158 9.40 11.73 -1.64
CA MET A 158 8.25 10.98 -1.13
C MET A 158 7.89 11.42 0.29
N GLN A 159 6.61 11.68 0.48
CA GLN A 159 5.99 11.93 1.79
C GLN A 159 4.67 11.15 1.84
N ILE A 160 4.40 10.49 2.96
CA ILE A 160 3.13 9.81 3.20
C ILE A 160 2.54 10.42 4.47
N GLU A 161 1.33 10.95 4.36
CA GLU A 161 0.62 11.50 5.51
C GLU A 161 0.16 10.39 6.46
N THR A 162 0.03 10.72 7.74
CA THR A 162 -0.54 9.83 8.74
C THR A 162 -2.00 10.18 9.01
N ASP A 163 -2.76 9.22 9.49
CA ASP A 163 -4.00 9.49 10.20
C ASP A 163 -3.72 10.06 11.61
N LEU A 164 -4.77 10.36 12.37
CA LEU A 164 -4.62 10.97 13.71
C LEU A 164 -4.00 10.00 14.74
N THR A 165 -3.94 8.71 14.44
CA THR A 165 -3.24 7.71 15.29
C THR A 165 -1.76 7.58 14.95
N GLY A 166 -1.28 8.28 13.94
CA GLY A 166 0.08 8.20 13.43
C GLY A 166 0.33 7.04 12.48
N THR A 167 -0.71 6.32 12.03
CA THR A 167 -0.59 5.29 11.00
C THR A 167 -0.55 5.94 9.62
N LEU A 168 0.44 5.58 8.79
CA LEU A 168 0.56 6.10 7.43
C LEU A 168 -0.67 5.73 6.59
N VAL A 169 -1.24 6.70 5.87
CA VAL A 169 -2.44 6.51 5.04
C VAL A 169 -2.05 5.82 3.74
N GLY A 170 -1.81 4.52 3.83
CA GLY A 170 -1.27 3.68 2.76
C GLY A 170 -2.20 3.47 1.57
N SER A 171 -3.45 3.92 1.67
CA SER A 171 -4.41 3.84 0.56
C SER A 171 -4.27 4.97 -0.46
N SER A 172 -3.81 6.18 -0.04
CA SER A 172 -4.11 7.38 -0.82
C SER A 172 -3.14 8.54 -0.68
N TYR A 173 -2.57 8.80 0.51
CA TYR A 173 -1.95 10.10 0.82
C TYR A 173 -0.42 10.11 0.69
N GLY A 174 0.08 9.44 -0.34
CA GLY A 174 1.47 9.53 -0.75
C GLY A 174 1.70 10.64 -1.77
N TRP A 175 2.69 11.50 -1.52
CA TRP A 175 3.09 12.62 -2.36
C TRP A 175 4.52 12.42 -2.84
N ALA A 176 4.77 12.49 -4.12
CA ALA A 176 6.12 12.47 -4.67
C ALA A 176 6.17 13.22 -6.01
N THR A 177 7.37 13.62 -6.42
CA THR A 177 7.57 14.15 -7.77
C THR A 177 7.30 13.06 -8.80
N PRO A 178 6.90 13.41 -10.04
CA PRO A 178 6.67 12.43 -11.11
C PRO A 178 7.89 11.54 -11.38
N ARG A 179 9.10 12.07 -11.26
CA ARG A 179 10.33 11.30 -11.43
C ARG A 179 10.53 10.27 -10.32
N ASP A 180 10.13 10.58 -9.08
CA ASP A 180 10.20 9.63 -7.98
C ASP A 180 9.13 8.53 -8.12
N TRP A 181 7.91 8.87 -8.54
CA TRP A 181 6.92 7.85 -8.91
C TRP A 181 7.42 6.92 -10.04
N ALA A 182 8.16 7.47 -11.02
CA ALA A 182 8.77 6.67 -12.07
C ALA A 182 9.86 5.72 -11.57
N LYS A 183 10.66 6.13 -10.56
CA LYS A 183 11.63 5.22 -9.90
C LYS A 183 10.93 4.03 -9.25
N PHE A 184 9.79 4.28 -8.62
CA PHE A 184 8.98 3.19 -8.06
C PHE A 184 8.53 2.21 -9.15
N GLY A 185 8.04 2.70 -10.28
CA GLY A 185 7.70 1.86 -11.43
C GLY A 185 8.90 1.06 -11.96
N LEU A 186 10.09 1.68 -12.00
CA LEU A 186 11.33 1.00 -12.40
C LEU A 186 11.72 -0.14 -11.46
N LEU A 187 11.49 -0.02 -10.15
CA LEU A 187 11.74 -1.10 -9.20
C LEU A 187 10.99 -2.37 -9.59
N TYR A 188 9.70 -2.24 -9.94
CA TYR A 188 8.89 -3.37 -10.38
C TYR A 188 9.30 -3.88 -11.76
N LEU A 189 9.60 -3.00 -12.70
CA LEU A 189 10.09 -3.37 -14.04
C LEU A 189 11.41 -4.17 -13.95
N ARG A 190 12.26 -3.85 -12.97
CA ARG A 190 13.52 -4.53 -12.68
C ARG A 190 13.36 -5.70 -11.71
N LYS A 191 12.14 -6.22 -11.55
CA LYS A 191 11.84 -7.39 -10.72
C LYS A 191 12.33 -7.24 -9.27
N GLY A 192 12.20 -6.05 -8.72
CA GLY A 192 12.58 -5.72 -7.34
C GLY A 192 14.08 -5.44 -7.13
N ASN A 193 14.89 -5.45 -8.19
CA ASN A 193 16.31 -5.11 -8.10
C ASN A 193 16.56 -3.62 -8.32
N TRP A 194 17.34 -3.01 -7.45
CA TRP A 194 17.75 -1.62 -7.55
C TRP A 194 19.26 -1.48 -7.43
N ASN A 195 19.92 -1.16 -8.54
CA ASN A 195 21.38 -0.97 -8.61
C ASN A 195 22.21 -2.13 -8.02
N GLY A 196 21.76 -3.38 -8.21
CA GLY A 196 22.44 -4.57 -7.71
C GLY A 196 21.93 -5.05 -6.34
N GLU A 197 21.12 -4.26 -5.63
CA GLU A 197 20.46 -4.69 -4.41
C GLU A 197 19.05 -5.23 -4.73
N GLN A 198 18.75 -6.44 -4.28
CA GLN A 198 17.40 -7.00 -4.36
C GLN A 198 16.55 -6.41 -3.23
N VAL A 199 15.82 -5.32 -3.48
CA VAL A 199 14.96 -4.65 -2.51
C VAL A 199 13.69 -5.49 -2.23
N LEU A 200 13.06 -6.00 -3.28
CA LEU A 200 11.91 -6.92 -3.20
C LEU A 200 12.30 -8.27 -3.81
N ASN A 201 11.81 -9.37 -3.25
CA ASN A 201 11.94 -10.67 -3.91
C ASN A 201 11.25 -10.67 -5.28
N GLU A 202 11.87 -11.29 -6.29
CA GLU A 202 11.26 -11.40 -7.63
C GLU A 202 9.87 -12.06 -7.56
N SER A 203 9.72 -13.09 -6.72
CA SER A 203 8.43 -13.76 -6.48
C SER A 203 7.35 -12.83 -5.92
N TRP A 204 7.73 -11.79 -5.15
CA TRP A 204 6.78 -10.78 -4.68
C TRP A 204 6.31 -9.87 -5.81
N VAL A 205 7.23 -9.47 -6.69
CA VAL A 205 6.89 -8.68 -7.89
C VAL A 205 5.98 -9.46 -8.82
N GLU A 206 6.28 -10.75 -9.03
CA GLU A 206 5.43 -11.66 -9.82
C GLU A 206 4.04 -11.80 -9.19
N PHE A 207 3.96 -12.07 -7.87
CA PHE A 207 2.69 -12.12 -7.13
C PHE A 207 1.87 -10.83 -7.31
N SER A 208 2.52 -9.66 -7.25
CA SER A 208 1.85 -8.36 -7.39
C SER A 208 1.28 -8.11 -8.79
N ALA A 209 1.71 -8.87 -9.80
CA ALA A 209 1.27 -8.77 -11.19
C ALA A 209 0.22 -9.83 -11.59
N ILE A 210 -0.08 -10.79 -10.71
CA ILE A 210 -1.09 -11.84 -11.00
C ILE A 210 -2.49 -11.23 -10.86
N PRO A 211 -3.34 -11.35 -11.90
CA PRO A 211 -4.73 -10.93 -11.78
C PRO A 211 -5.46 -11.68 -10.66
N THR A 212 -6.23 -10.96 -9.86
CA THR A 212 -7.13 -11.57 -8.87
C THR A 212 -8.40 -12.04 -9.56
N THR A 213 -8.83 -13.24 -9.27
CA THR A 213 -10.05 -13.86 -9.82
C THR A 213 -11.21 -13.68 -8.86
#